data_5d769664242c6e8ea6d7f43e8d542df9
#
_entry.id   5d769664242c6e8ea6d7f43e8d542df9
#
_cell.length_a   1.000
_cell.length_b   1.000
_cell.length_c   1.000
_cell.angle_alpha   90.00
_cell.angle_beta   90.00
_cell.angle_gamma   90.00
#
_symmetry.space_group_name_H-M   'P 1'
#
loop_
_entity.id
_entity.type
_entity.pdbx_description
1 polymer ?
#
loop_
_entity_poly.entity_id
_entity_poly.type
_entity_poly.pdbx_seq_one_letter_code
_entity_poly.pdbx_strand_id
1 'polypeptide(L)'
;MHISRYMRSNGFLTVIEFADPRDLGFKNLKFRVSPDVRARFSASLEEFRHVAPDFILPSRHTLTRYIVSFFEGFHSHLPFLHAPTLRLADRPLELILAMCAAGAQYCFEHRNSEKLFHAAKAILTAKMKGGMPGFGWSIKSVLKPPRNAWEVSPHIARSVPGATPPPGSESRDSKSHDTMEAVRCLLMLMGYATWEGSELLHEAFGLQSLLIQRLRDVGLQEESEDESTGTNLSWSDWVDQESTRRTKLVSFAFIHVHSIAYNMYPALRSNEIHLRLPCSTREWNAQTLTQWQTARQDAKKQQLYFQDALSLLLTASDGNA
;
A
#
# COMPACT_ATOMS: atom_id res chain seq x y z
N MET A 1 20.81 9.70 12.72
CA MET A 1 20.34 10.35 13.97
C MET A 1 19.71 11.74 13.76
N HIS A 2 19.98 12.44 12.68
CA HIS A 2 19.47 13.81 12.45
C HIS A 2 18.06 13.90 11.86
N ILE A 3 17.65 13.02 10.95
CA ILE A 3 16.35 13.11 10.25
C ILE A 3 15.18 12.72 11.15
N SER A 4 15.33 11.69 11.98
CA SER A 4 14.29 11.30 12.96
C SER A 4 14.06 12.39 14.02
N ARG A 5 15.10 13.15 14.41
CA ARG A 5 14.96 14.34 15.26
C ARG A 5 14.38 15.54 14.49
N TYR A 6 14.78 15.71 13.23
CA TYR A 6 14.30 16.81 12.38
C TYR A 6 12.80 16.71 12.09
N MET A 7 12.29 15.51 11.83
CA MET A 7 10.84 15.28 11.67
C MET A 7 10.06 15.40 12.98
N ARG A 8 10.67 15.07 14.14
CA ARG A 8 10.06 15.30 15.47
C ARG A 8 10.06 16.78 15.88
N SER A 9 11.06 17.56 15.47
CA SER A 9 11.20 18.95 15.88
C SER A 9 10.47 19.97 14.97
N ASN A 10 10.13 19.61 13.75
CA ASN A 10 9.55 20.54 12.77
C ASN A 10 8.05 20.35 12.51
N GLY A 11 7.27 20.01 13.52
CA GLY A 11 5.83 20.24 13.48
C GLY A 11 5.00 19.34 12.55
N PHE A 12 5.59 18.35 11.86
CA PHE A 12 4.81 17.38 11.06
C PHE A 12 3.98 16.42 11.93
N LEU A 13 4.26 16.37 13.23
CA LEU A 13 3.54 15.55 14.21
C LEU A 13 2.66 16.39 15.18
N THR A 14 2.54 17.69 15.00
CA THR A 14 1.91 18.57 16.01
C THR A 14 0.48 19.01 15.67
N VAL A 15 -0.18 18.41 14.69
CA VAL A 15 -1.62 18.62 14.49
C VAL A 15 -2.34 17.26 14.47
N ILE A 16 -2.14 16.48 15.52
CA ILE A 16 -3.16 15.53 15.94
C ILE A 16 -3.93 16.25 17.05
N GLU A 17 -4.96 16.99 16.67
CA GLU A 17 -6.08 17.24 17.58
C GLU A 17 -6.57 15.84 17.98
N PHE A 18 -6.28 15.46 19.22
CA PHE A 18 -6.87 14.28 19.82
C PHE A 18 -8.38 14.48 19.78
N ALA A 19 -9.06 13.77 18.90
CA ALA A 19 -10.51 13.72 18.90
C ALA A 19 -10.97 13.36 20.33
N ASP A 20 -12.02 14.04 20.80
CA ASP A 20 -12.60 13.84 22.13
C ASP A 20 -12.75 12.32 22.38
N PRO A 21 -12.29 11.79 23.54
CA PRO A 21 -12.41 10.36 23.88
C PRO A 21 -13.84 9.83 23.77
N ARG A 22 -14.86 10.70 23.76
CA ARG A 22 -16.28 10.36 23.56
C ARG A 22 -16.63 10.04 22.11
N ASP A 23 -15.89 10.58 21.13
CA ASP A 23 -16.04 10.25 19.70
C ASP A 23 -15.34 8.92 19.33
N LEU A 24 -14.36 8.50 20.12
CA LEU A 24 -13.59 7.27 19.92
C LEU A 24 -14.43 5.99 20.15
N GLY A 25 -15.45 6.04 21.00
CA GLY A 25 -16.23 4.86 21.40
C GLY A 25 -16.98 4.17 20.26
N PHE A 26 -17.54 4.93 19.30
CA PHE A 26 -18.33 4.37 18.19
C PHE A 26 -17.50 4.07 16.94
N LYS A 27 -16.43 4.83 16.67
CA LYS A 27 -15.53 4.60 15.53
C LYS A 27 -14.69 3.31 15.71
N ASN A 28 -14.35 2.95 16.95
CA ASN A 28 -13.47 1.83 17.28
C ASN A 28 -14.13 0.45 17.16
N LEU A 29 -15.47 0.33 17.19
CA LEU A 29 -16.16 -0.95 17.06
C LEU A 29 -15.91 -1.62 15.70
N LYS A 30 -15.65 -0.85 14.65
CA LYS A 30 -15.44 -1.32 13.30
C LYS A 30 -14.14 -2.12 13.12
N PHE A 31 -13.07 -1.71 13.82
CA PHE A 31 -11.76 -2.36 13.74
C PHE A 31 -11.53 -3.40 14.85
N ARG A 32 -12.62 -3.80 15.53
CA ARG A 32 -12.53 -4.79 16.61
C ARG A 32 -12.24 -6.17 16.05
N VAL A 33 -11.16 -6.78 16.53
CA VAL A 33 -10.81 -8.16 16.25
C VAL A 33 -11.70 -9.06 17.09
N SER A 34 -12.64 -9.78 16.44
CA SER A 34 -13.46 -10.78 17.11
C SER A 34 -12.66 -12.04 17.46
N PRO A 35 -13.17 -12.92 18.35
CA PRO A 35 -12.53 -14.21 18.61
C PRO A 35 -12.32 -15.03 17.33
N ASP A 36 -13.33 -15.06 16.44
CA ASP A 36 -13.28 -15.82 15.20
C ASP A 36 -12.23 -15.28 14.22
N VAL A 37 -12.14 -13.96 14.08
CA VAL A 37 -11.11 -13.30 13.26
C VAL A 37 -9.72 -13.64 13.80
N ARG A 38 -9.52 -13.58 15.12
CA ARG A 38 -8.24 -13.97 15.72
C ARG A 38 -7.92 -15.44 15.52
N ALA A 39 -8.93 -16.33 15.61
CA ALA A 39 -8.75 -17.76 15.34
C ALA A 39 -8.32 -18.01 13.88
N ARG A 40 -8.90 -17.31 12.90
CA ARG A 40 -8.47 -17.35 11.51
C ARG A 40 -7.02 -16.89 11.34
N PHE A 41 -6.61 -15.79 11.98
CA PHE A 41 -5.22 -15.33 11.94
C PHE A 41 -4.27 -16.35 12.57
N SER A 42 -4.69 -17.02 13.65
CA SER A 42 -3.91 -18.10 14.28
C SER A 42 -3.76 -19.29 13.35
N ALA A 43 -4.84 -19.71 12.68
CA ALA A 43 -4.79 -20.80 11.69
C ALA A 43 -3.87 -20.44 10.51
N SER A 44 -4.00 -19.24 9.95
CA SER A 44 -3.09 -18.77 8.88
C SER A 44 -1.64 -18.71 9.34
N LEU A 45 -1.37 -18.37 10.61
CA LEU A 45 0.00 -18.32 11.14
C LEU A 45 0.62 -19.72 11.20
N GLU A 46 -0.17 -20.77 11.50
CA GLU A 46 0.33 -22.15 11.55
C GLU A 46 0.92 -22.60 10.19
N GLU A 47 0.36 -22.15 9.08
CA GLU A 47 0.89 -22.45 7.74
C GLU A 47 2.30 -21.88 7.54
N PHE A 48 2.64 -20.81 8.26
CA PHE A 48 3.92 -20.11 8.16
C PHE A 48 4.83 -20.32 9.38
N ARG A 49 4.57 -21.33 10.23
CA ARG A 49 5.43 -21.63 11.38
C ARG A 49 6.89 -21.89 11.02
N HIS A 50 7.13 -22.42 9.83
CA HIS A 50 8.48 -22.68 9.32
C HIS A 50 9.32 -21.41 9.07
N VAL A 51 8.69 -20.24 8.87
CA VAL A 51 9.37 -18.94 8.66
C VAL A 51 9.26 -17.99 9.85
N ALA A 52 8.32 -18.25 10.75
CA ALA A 52 8.10 -17.45 11.97
C ALA A 52 7.87 -18.38 13.19
N PRO A 53 8.87 -19.24 13.56
CA PRO A 53 8.67 -20.28 14.58
C PRO A 53 8.35 -19.72 15.96
N ASP A 54 9.04 -18.65 16.37
CA ASP A 54 8.95 -18.08 17.72
C ASP A 54 7.91 -16.94 17.82
N PHE A 55 7.21 -16.62 16.72
CA PHE A 55 6.23 -15.56 16.74
C PHE A 55 4.93 -16.01 17.41
N ILE A 56 4.51 -15.26 18.43
CA ILE A 56 3.25 -15.47 19.14
C ILE A 56 2.28 -14.37 18.77
N LEU A 57 1.14 -14.77 18.20
CA LEU A 57 0.09 -13.82 17.81
C LEU A 57 -0.47 -13.11 19.07
N PRO A 58 -0.48 -11.75 19.09
CA PRO A 58 -1.00 -10.99 20.21
C PRO A 58 -2.47 -11.30 20.54
N SER A 59 -2.89 -10.85 21.71
CA SER A 59 -4.29 -10.98 22.13
C SER A 59 -5.21 -10.17 21.18
N ARG A 60 -6.50 -10.55 21.10
CA ARG A 60 -7.48 -9.80 20.28
C ARG A 60 -7.59 -8.33 20.68
N HIS A 61 -7.43 -8.02 21.94
CA HIS A 61 -7.49 -6.65 22.45
C HIS A 61 -6.24 -5.84 22.03
N THR A 62 -5.08 -6.47 22.08
CA THR A 62 -3.83 -5.87 21.60
C THR A 62 -3.86 -5.63 20.10
N LEU A 63 -4.32 -6.62 19.32
CA LEU A 63 -4.48 -6.46 17.86
C LEU A 63 -5.48 -5.34 17.53
N THR A 64 -6.64 -5.28 18.23
CA THR A 64 -7.62 -4.21 18.04
C THR A 64 -6.98 -2.84 18.30
N ARG A 65 -6.26 -2.69 19.40
CA ARG A 65 -5.61 -1.43 19.77
C ARG A 65 -4.60 -1.00 18.71
N TYR A 66 -3.75 -1.91 18.23
CA TYR A 66 -2.77 -1.60 17.18
C TYR A 66 -3.44 -1.22 15.87
N ILE A 67 -4.49 -1.93 15.45
CA ILE A 67 -5.21 -1.61 14.21
C ILE A 67 -5.89 -0.24 14.32
N VAL A 68 -6.49 0.10 15.45
CA VAL A 68 -7.06 1.43 15.69
C VAL A 68 -5.96 2.49 15.60
N SER A 69 -4.85 2.32 16.31
CA SER A 69 -3.73 3.26 16.28
C SER A 69 -3.08 3.39 14.90
N PHE A 70 -3.10 2.33 14.09
CA PHE A 70 -2.70 2.41 12.69
C PHE A 70 -3.61 3.36 11.89
N PHE A 71 -4.93 3.25 12.03
CA PHE A 71 -5.87 4.10 11.30
C PHE A 71 -5.84 5.55 11.78
N GLU A 72 -5.67 5.78 13.06
CA GLU A 72 -5.60 7.12 13.66
C GLU A 72 -4.25 7.80 13.40
N GLY A 73 -3.16 7.04 13.39
CA GLY A 73 -1.81 7.52 13.18
C GLY A 73 -1.39 7.48 11.71
N PHE A 74 -0.85 6.35 11.26
CA PHE A 74 -0.26 6.21 9.94
C PHE A 74 -1.24 6.46 8.79
N HIS A 75 -2.38 5.78 8.82
CA HIS A 75 -3.32 5.79 7.71
C HIS A 75 -4.05 7.13 7.54
N SER A 76 -4.16 7.94 8.59
CA SER A 76 -4.73 9.29 8.50
C SER A 76 -3.94 10.20 7.57
N HIS A 77 -2.62 9.98 7.47
CA HIS A 77 -1.72 10.73 6.59
C HIS A 77 -1.60 10.11 5.19
N LEU A 78 -1.73 8.79 5.10
CA LEU A 78 -1.57 8.01 3.86
C LEU A 78 -2.79 7.09 3.64
N PRO A 79 -3.95 7.65 3.24
CA PRO A 79 -5.24 6.92 3.20
C PRO A 79 -5.38 6.09 1.92
N PHE A 80 -4.79 4.89 1.89
CA PHE A 80 -4.83 3.97 0.74
C PHE A 80 -5.76 2.76 0.94
N LEU A 81 -6.21 2.48 2.17
CA LEU A 81 -7.22 1.47 2.47
C LEU A 81 -8.57 2.15 2.70
N HIS A 82 -9.64 1.66 2.09
CA HIS A 82 -10.96 2.22 2.31
C HIS A 82 -11.52 1.76 3.66
N ALA A 83 -11.28 2.58 4.70
CA ALA A 83 -11.69 2.27 6.06
C ALA A 83 -13.20 1.94 6.19
N PRO A 84 -14.16 2.62 5.50
CA PRO A 84 -15.58 2.30 5.58
C PRO A 84 -15.97 0.87 5.18
N THR A 85 -15.31 0.23 4.25
CA THR A 85 -15.65 -1.13 3.78
C THR A 85 -14.64 -2.20 4.21
N LEU A 86 -13.56 -1.81 4.89
CA LEU A 86 -12.53 -2.76 5.28
C LEU A 86 -13.07 -3.85 6.22
N ARG A 87 -12.85 -5.11 5.85
CA ARG A 87 -13.09 -6.27 6.69
C ARG A 87 -11.76 -6.95 7.01
N LEU A 88 -11.39 -6.98 8.28
CA LEU A 88 -10.12 -7.56 8.72
C LEU A 88 -10.01 -9.06 8.40
N ALA A 89 -11.15 -9.77 8.44
CA ALA A 89 -11.19 -11.18 8.15
C ALA A 89 -10.82 -11.55 6.71
N ASP A 90 -11.00 -10.61 5.77
CA ASP A 90 -10.78 -10.84 4.34
C ASP A 90 -9.37 -10.40 3.89
N ARG A 91 -8.56 -9.91 4.83
CA ARG A 91 -7.20 -9.46 4.52
C ARG A 91 -6.15 -10.53 4.87
N PRO A 92 -5.07 -10.60 4.08
CA PRO A 92 -4.00 -11.55 4.33
C PRO A 92 -3.28 -11.23 5.66
N LEU A 93 -2.79 -12.28 6.32
CA LEU A 93 -2.19 -12.17 7.67
C LEU A 93 -1.00 -11.20 7.69
N GLU A 94 -0.13 -11.26 6.68
CA GLU A 94 1.05 -10.40 6.59
C GLU A 94 0.68 -8.92 6.53
N LEU A 95 -0.40 -8.54 5.85
CA LEU A 95 -0.88 -7.16 5.83
C LEU A 95 -1.41 -6.74 7.21
N ILE A 96 -2.19 -7.60 7.86
CA ILE A 96 -2.69 -7.34 9.22
C ILE A 96 -1.53 -7.16 10.21
N LEU A 97 -0.50 -8.00 10.13
CA LEU A 97 0.68 -7.88 10.99
C LEU A 97 1.48 -6.60 10.68
N ALA A 98 1.60 -6.20 9.41
CA ALA A 98 2.25 -4.96 9.03
C ALA A 98 1.48 -3.72 9.53
N MET A 99 0.13 -3.73 9.43
CA MET A 99 -0.71 -2.69 10.04
C MET A 99 -0.53 -2.64 11.56
N CYS A 100 -0.49 -3.80 12.23
CA CYS A 100 -0.26 -3.89 13.67
C CYS A 100 1.15 -3.42 14.06
N ALA A 101 2.18 -3.68 13.24
CA ALA A 101 3.53 -3.18 13.48
C ALA A 101 3.56 -1.65 13.48
N ALA A 102 3.01 -1.02 12.45
CA ALA A 102 2.91 0.43 12.40
C ALA A 102 2.06 0.99 13.55
N GLY A 103 0.91 0.38 13.86
CA GLY A 103 0.07 0.81 14.97
C GLY A 103 0.74 0.65 16.34
N ALA A 104 1.55 -0.38 16.54
CA ALA A 104 2.31 -0.57 17.77
C ALA A 104 3.40 0.52 17.97
N GLN A 105 4.00 1.04 16.88
CA GLN A 105 4.87 2.23 16.92
C GLN A 105 4.13 3.44 17.52
N TYR A 106 2.90 3.71 17.04
CA TYR A 106 2.08 4.80 17.58
C TYR A 106 1.64 4.56 19.03
N CYS A 107 1.63 3.30 19.49
CA CYS A 107 1.45 2.94 20.91
C CYS A 107 2.74 2.98 21.72
N PHE A 108 3.89 3.34 21.13
CA PHE A 108 5.22 3.32 21.75
C PHE A 108 5.66 1.93 22.24
N GLU A 109 5.14 0.87 21.63
CA GLU A 109 5.47 -0.52 21.96
C GLU A 109 6.50 -1.11 20.98
N HIS A 110 7.67 -0.50 20.91
CA HIS A 110 8.72 -0.79 19.93
C HIS A 110 9.10 -2.28 19.83
N ARG A 111 9.24 -2.99 20.96
CA ARG A 111 9.58 -4.44 20.95
C ARG A 111 8.49 -5.30 20.31
N ASN A 112 7.24 -4.96 20.52
CA ASN A 112 6.12 -5.69 19.92
C ASN A 112 5.99 -5.33 18.45
N SER A 113 6.19 -4.07 18.12
CA SER A 113 6.21 -3.52 16.77
C SER A 113 7.26 -4.24 15.92
N GLU A 114 8.48 -4.38 16.39
CA GLU A 114 9.58 -5.07 15.72
C GLU A 114 9.27 -6.55 15.47
N LYS A 115 8.73 -7.27 16.45
CA LYS A 115 8.30 -8.68 16.30
C LYS A 115 7.23 -8.84 15.22
N LEU A 116 6.25 -7.93 15.20
CA LEU A 116 5.18 -7.91 14.21
C LEU A 116 5.73 -7.62 12.81
N PHE A 117 6.66 -6.67 12.68
CA PHE A 117 7.34 -6.34 11.43
C PHE A 117 8.10 -7.55 10.87
N HIS A 118 8.93 -8.20 11.68
CA HIS A 118 9.70 -9.36 11.23
C HIS A 118 8.80 -10.54 10.84
N ALA A 119 7.72 -10.82 11.58
CA ALA A 119 6.77 -11.86 11.23
C ALA A 119 6.04 -11.53 9.91
N ALA A 120 5.54 -10.31 9.73
CA ALA A 120 4.90 -9.88 8.50
C ALA A 120 5.84 -9.99 7.29
N LYS A 121 7.09 -9.53 7.42
CA LYS A 121 8.13 -9.62 6.38
C LYS A 121 8.45 -11.06 6.03
N ALA A 122 8.61 -11.94 7.02
CA ALA A 122 8.92 -13.36 6.80
C ALA A 122 7.79 -14.06 6.03
N ILE A 123 6.53 -13.87 6.43
CA ILE A 123 5.36 -14.44 5.75
C ILE A 123 5.24 -13.91 4.33
N LEU A 124 5.31 -12.59 4.13
CA LEU A 124 5.25 -11.98 2.79
C LEU A 124 6.36 -12.54 1.89
N THR A 125 7.59 -12.62 2.39
CA THR A 125 8.73 -13.16 1.63
C THR A 125 8.52 -14.63 1.26
N ALA A 126 7.97 -15.44 2.15
CA ALA A 126 7.66 -16.85 1.87
C ALA A 126 6.59 -16.98 0.77
N LYS A 127 5.51 -16.20 0.83
CA LYS A 127 4.47 -16.17 -0.21
C LYS A 127 5.04 -15.73 -1.56
N MET A 128 5.86 -14.71 -1.58
CA MET A 128 6.50 -14.22 -2.82
C MET A 128 7.42 -15.26 -3.45
N LYS A 129 8.11 -16.08 -2.66
CA LYS A 129 8.95 -17.18 -3.15
C LYS A 129 8.14 -18.35 -3.66
N GLY A 130 7.06 -18.72 -2.99
CA GLY A 130 6.19 -19.84 -3.36
C GLY A 130 5.41 -19.62 -4.67
N GLY A 131 5.16 -18.38 -5.05
CA GLY A 131 4.46 -18.01 -6.29
C GLY A 131 5.33 -17.93 -7.54
N MET A 132 6.65 -18.16 -7.45
CA MET A 132 7.59 -18.15 -8.59
C MET A 132 8.43 -19.43 -8.64
N PRO A 133 8.08 -20.44 -9.47
CA PRO A 133 9.00 -21.52 -9.76
C PRO A 133 10.17 -20.96 -10.59
N GLY A 134 11.36 -20.90 -10.02
CA GLY A 134 12.61 -20.69 -10.76
C GLY A 134 13.44 -19.44 -10.47
N PHE A 135 13.04 -18.55 -9.55
CA PHE A 135 13.90 -17.41 -9.18
C PHE A 135 14.51 -17.61 -7.78
N GLY A 136 15.75 -18.10 -7.76
CA GLY A 136 16.57 -18.14 -6.56
C GLY A 136 16.94 -16.73 -6.09
N TRP A 137 16.21 -16.19 -5.13
CA TRP A 137 16.51 -14.91 -4.49
C TRP A 137 17.68 -15.06 -3.52
N SER A 138 18.86 -14.65 -3.97
CA SER A 138 19.96 -14.32 -3.07
C SER A 138 19.96 -12.80 -2.88
N ILE A 139 19.73 -12.32 -1.67
CA ILE A 139 19.84 -10.90 -1.28
C ILE A 139 21.21 -10.31 -1.69
N LYS A 140 22.21 -11.15 -1.94
CA LYS A 140 23.54 -10.76 -2.42
C LYS A 140 23.57 -10.26 -3.88
N SER A 141 22.52 -10.50 -4.68
CA SER A 141 22.51 -10.09 -6.10
C SER A 141 21.96 -8.70 -6.35
N VAL A 142 21.25 -8.10 -5.39
CA VAL A 142 20.63 -6.76 -5.52
C VAL A 142 21.67 -5.64 -5.35
N LEU A 143 22.85 -5.93 -4.81
CA LEU A 143 23.89 -4.94 -4.54
C LEU A 143 24.89 -4.73 -5.70
N LYS A 144 24.68 -5.33 -6.88
CA LYS A 144 25.50 -5.02 -8.06
C LYS A 144 24.79 -3.95 -8.89
N PRO A 145 25.39 -2.76 -9.10
CA PRO A 145 24.87 -1.80 -10.04
C PRO A 145 24.84 -2.39 -11.46
N PRO A 146 23.82 -2.12 -12.27
CA PRO A 146 23.75 -2.64 -13.63
C PRO A 146 24.90 -2.05 -14.44
N ARG A 147 25.73 -2.93 -14.99
CA ARG A 147 26.67 -2.56 -16.05
C ARG A 147 25.86 -2.43 -17.33
N ASN A 148 25.84 -1.21 -17.89
CA ASN A 148 25.35 -0.86 -19.21
C ASN A 148 23.80 -0.87 -19.39
N ALA A 149 23.19 0.28 -19.18
CA ALA A 149 21.75 0.54 -19.30
C ALA A 149 21.32 0.98 -20.74
N TRP A 150 21.97 0.53 -21.83
CA TRP A 150 21.62 1.00 -23.18
C TRP A 150 21.47 -0.11 -24.26
N GLU A 151 21.51 -1.38 -23.92
CA GLU A 151 21.20 -2.43 -24.89
C GLU A 151 19.71 -2.82 -24.83
N VAL A 152 18.92 -2.17 -25.66
CA VAL A 152 17.54 -2.56 -25.98
C VAL A 152 17.57 -3.40 -27.26
N SER A 153 17.29 -4.70 -27.17
CA SER A 153 17.00 -5.53 -28.34
C SER A 153 15.49 -5.68 -28.52
N PRO A 154 14.96 -5.32 -29.69
CA PRO A 154 13.53 -5.49 -29.98
C PRO A 154 13.30 -6.89 -30.56
N HIS A 155 12.63 -7.78 -29.83
CA HIS A 155 12.04 -8.97 -30.42
C HIS A 155 10.59 -8.73 -30.77
N ILE A 156 10.36 -8.55 -32.07
CA ILE A 156 9.06 -8.54 -32.72
C ILE A 156 8.48 -9.96 -32.69
N ALA A 157 7.45 -10.19 -31.88
CA ALA A 157 6.67 -11.43 -31.94
C ALA A 157 5.57 -11.31 -33.00
N ARG A 158 5.66 -12.12 -34.04
CA ARG A 158 4.65 -12.28 -35.07
C ARG A 158 3.41 -12.96 -34.48
N SER A 159 2.25 -12.34 -34.68
CA SER A 159 0.93 -12.91 -34.37
C SER A 159 0.58 -14.04 -35.36
N VAL A 160 0.22 -15.19 -34.82
CA VAL A 160 -0.39 -16.29 -35.56
C VAL A 160 -1.91 -16.28 -35.27
N PRO A 161 -2.79 -16.21 -36.27
CA PRO A 161 -4.24 -16.27 -36.04
C PRO A 161 -4.69 -17.73 -35.93
N GLY A 162 -5.41 -18.05 -34.89
CA GLY A 162 -6.13 -19.31 -34.74
C GLY A 162 -5.80 -20.12 -33.48
N ALA A 163 -6.07 -19.57 -32.32
CA ALA A 163 -6.13 -20.38 -31.08
C ALA A 163 -7.39 -19.98 -30.29
N THR A 164 -8.23 -20.98 -30.03
CA THR A 164 -9.35 -20.94 -29.09
C THR A 164 -8.91 -20.38 -27.73
N PRO A 165 -9.73 -19.55 -27.06
CA PRO A 165 -9.36 -18.99 -25.77
C PRO A 165 -9.24 -20.10 -24.72
N PRO A 166 -8.16 -20.11 -23.91
CA PRO A 166 -8.03 -21.07 -22.80
C PRO A 166 -8.98 -20.70 -21.65
N PRO A 167 -9.51 -21.69 -20.89
CA PRO A 167 -10.31 -21.44 -19.70
C PRO A 167 -9.37 -20.90 -18.60
N GLY A 168 -9.49 -19.60 -18.23
CA GLY A 168 -8.56 -19.01 -17.28
C GLY A 168 -8.78 -17.57 -16.88
N SER A 169 -9.99 -16.99 -17.02
CA SER A 169 -10.27 -15.62 -16.54
C SER A 169 -10.23 -15.51 -15.00
N GLU A 170 -10.72 -16.51 -14.28
CA GLU A 170 -10.71 -16.50 -12.80
C GLU A 170 -9.30 -16.53 -12.18
N SER A 171 -8.30 -17.05 -12.86
CA SER A 171 -6.93 -17.15 -12.33
C SER A 171 -6.12 -15.85 -12.47
N ARG A 172 -6.48 -14.93 -13.35
CA ARG A 172 -5.79 -13.65 -13.56
C ARG A 172 -6.21 -12.61 -12.52
N ASP A 173 -7.50 -12.53 -12.20
CA ASP A 173 -8.03 -11.57 -11.24
C ASP A 173 -7.55 -11.89 -9.82
N SER A 174 -7.51 -13.17 -9.44
CA SER A 174 -6.95 -13.61 -8.17
C SER A 174 -5.46 -13.24 -8.01
N LYS A 175 -4.65 -13.47 -9.04
CA LYS A 175 -3.22 -13.10 -9.01
C LYS A 175 -2.99 -11.61 -8.92
N SER A 176 -3.80 -10.81 -9.61
CA SER A 176 -3.74 -9.34 -9.56
C SER A 176 -4.09 -8.83 -8.16
N HIS A 177 -5.12 -9.37 -7.54
CA HIS A 177 -5.52 -9.03 -6.18
C HIS A 177 -4.43 -9.38 -5.17
N ASP A 178 -3.87 -10.58 -5.21
CA ASP A 178 -2.79 -11.03 -4.31
C ASP A 178 -1.53 -10.17 -4.47
N THR A 179 -1.22 -9.75 -5.71
CA THR A 179 -0.09 -8.87 -5.97
C THR A 179 -0.31 -7.48 -5.39
N MET A 180 -1.54 -6.95 -5.45
CA MET A 180 -1.88 -5.64 -4.86
C MET A 180 -1.85 -5.68 -3.32
N GLU A 181 -2.29 -6.77 -2.70
CA GLU A 181 -2.14 -6.95 -1.24
C GLU A 181 -0.67 -7.01 -0.82
N ALA A 182 0.19 -7.64 -1.64
CA ALA A 182 1.65 -7.63 -1.42
C ALA A 182 2.23 -6.21 -1.55
N VAL A 183 1.77 -5.40 -2.52
CA VAL A 183 2.16 -3.97 -2.65
C VAL A 183 1.78 -3.18 -1.39
N ARG A 184 0.55 -3.37 -0.89
CA ARG A 184 0.08 -2.72 0.35
C ARG A 184 0.93 -3.11 1.56
N CYS A 185 1.24 -4.40 1.68
CA CYS A 185 2.10 -4.90 2.75
C CYS A 185 3.53 -4.35 2.66
N LEU A 186 4.14 -4.33 1.47
CA LEU A 186 5.48 -3.76 1.24
C LEU A 186 5.52 -2.27 1.58
N LEU A 187 4.51 -1.50 1.16
CA LEU A 187 4.38 -0.08 1.50
C LEU A 187 4.37 0.12 3.03
N MET A 188 3.60 -0.69 3.76
CA MET A 188 3.52 -0.64 5.22
C MET A 188 4.85 -0.99 5.88
N LEU A 189 5.48 -2.09 5.44
CA LEU A 189 6.76 -2.54 5.99
C LEU A 189 7.88 -1.55 5.70
N MET A 190 7.92 -0.98 4.49
CA MET A 190 8.88 0.07 4.14
C MET A 190 8.67 1.32 5.00
N GLY A 191 7.41 1.74 5.20
CA GLY A 191 7.07 2.86 6.08
C GLY A 191 7.56 2.60 7.50
N TYR A 192 7.24 1.45 8.06
CA TYR A 192 7.70 1.05 9.38
C TYR A 192 9.24 1.13 9.51
N ALA A 193 9.96 0.46 8.62
CA ALA A 193 11.42 0.39 8.66
C ALA A 193 12.10 1.76 8.49
N THR A 194 11.45 2.69 7.75
CA THR A 194 11.96 4.05 7.56
C THR A 194 11.92 4.86 8.86
N TRP A 195 10.89 4.68 9.69
CA TRP A 195 10.68 5.50 10.89
C TRP A 195 11.19 4.87 12.18
N GLU A 196 11.45 3.56 12.23
CA GLU A 196 11.94 2.89 13.46
C GLU A 196 13.39 3.27 13.80
N GLY A 197 14.21 3.59 12.84
CA GLY A 197 15.58 4.06 13.10
C GLY A 197 16.62 3.56 12.11
N SER A 198 17.89 3.93 12.39
CA SER A 198 19.02 3.62 11.47
C SER A 198 19.29 2.13 11.30
N GLU A 199 18.91 1.31 12.28
CA GLU A 199 19.17 -0.14 12.25
C GLU A 199 18.35 -0.84 11.15
N LEU A 200 17.10 -0.38 10.91
CA LEU A 200 16.23 -0.94 9.88
C LEU A 200 16.29 -0.20 8.53
N LEU A 201 17.16 0.80 8.38
CA LEU A 201 17.24 1.59 7.15
C LEU A 201 17.64 0.72 5.93
N HIS A 202 18.56 -0.23 6.10
CA HIS A 202 18.93 -1.17 5.05
C HIS A 202 17.74 -2.05 4.63
N GLU A 203 16.91 -2.44 5.58
CA GLU A 203 15.67 -3.16 5.33
C GLU A 203 14.69 -2.30 4.52
N ALA A 204 14.56 -1.02 4.85
CA ALA A 204 13.70 -0.08 4.13
C ALA A 204 14.09 0.02 2.65
N PHE A 205 15.39 0.09 2.32
CA PHE A 205 15.87 0.09 0.93
C PHE A 205 15.62 -1.23 0.20
N GLY A 206 15.79 -2.36 0.87
CA GLY A 206 15.46 -3.67 0.33
C GLY A 206 13.96 -3.78 0.00
N LEU A 207 13.11 -3.34 0.93
CA LEU A 207 11.66 -3.31 0.76
C LEU A 207 11.22 -2.32 -0.34
N GLN A 208 11.88 -1.16 -0.46
CA GLN A 208 11.66 -0.20 -1.55
C GLN A 208 11.89 -0.84 -2.92
N SER A 209 12.98 -1.58 -3.08
CA SER A 209 13.31 -2.25 -4.34
C SER A 209 12.24 -3.29 -4.73
N LEU A 210 11.75 -4.06 -3.75
CA LEU A 210 10.65 -5.01 -3.94
C LEU A 210 9.34 -4.30 -4.26
N LEU A 211 9.03 -3.21 -3.57
CA LEU A 211 7.83 -2.41 -3.81
C LEU A 211 7.80 -1.86 -5.24
N ILE A 212 8.91 -1.29 -5.71
CA ILE A 212 9.04 -0.77 -7.08
C ILE A 212 8.82 -1.88 -8.11
N GLN A 213 9.42 -3.06 -7.89
CA GLN A 213 9.23 -4.19 -8.79
C GLN A 213 7.74 -4.59 -8.84
N ARG A 214 7.09 -4.73 -7.69
CA ARG A 214 5.67 -5.10 -7.63
C ARG A 214 4.74 -4.03 -8.21
N LEU A 215 5.06 -2.76 -8.04
CA LEU A 215 4.33 -1.68 -8.70
C LEU A 215 4.41 -1.75 -10.22
N ARG A 216 5.57 -2.12 -10.76
CA ARG A 216 5.71 -2.35 -12.21
C ARG A 216 4.97 -3.60 -12.68
N ASP A 217 4.94 -4.67 -11.88
CA ASP A 217 4.20 -5.90 -12.18
C ASP A 217 2.68 -5.63 -12.29
N VAL A 218 2.11 -4.79 -11.40
CA VAL A 218 0.68 -4.42 -11.43
C VAL A 218 0.38 -3.26 -12.37
N GLY A 219 1.42 -2.64 -12.95
CA GLY A 219 1.30 -1.48 -13.83
C GLY A 219 0.96 -0.18 -13.08
N LEU A 220 1.40 0.93 -13.65
CA LEU A 220 1.18 2.29 -13.13
C LEU A 220 0.27 3.10 -14.08
N GLN A 221 -0.58 2.40 -14.81
CA GLN A 221 -1.54 2.94 -15.76
C GLN A 221 -2.94 2.53 -15.36
N GLU A 222 -3.91 3.34 -15.70
CA GLU A 222 -5.32 2.98 -15.74
C GLU A 222 -5.71 2.73 -17.19
N GLU A 223 -6.47 1.66 -17.40
CA GLU A 223 -7.12 1.48 -18.69
C GLU A 223 -8.09 2.65 -18.89
N SER A 224 -8.04 3.28 -20.07
CA SER A 224 -9.01 4.32 -20.43
C SER A 224 -10.40 3.67 -20.39
N GLU A 225 -11.19 4.03 -19.37
CA GLU A 225 -12.61 3.68 -19.40
C GLU A 225 -13.19 4.34 -20.66
N ASP A 226 -13.67 3.52 -21.59
CA ASP A 226 -14.58 4.01 -22.62
C ASP A 226 -15.73 4.71 -21.89
N GLU A 227 -16.04 5.94 -22.29
CA GLU A 227 -17.07 6.79 -21.66
C GLU A 227 -18.43 6.08 -21.49
N SER A 228 -18.64 4.97 -22.18
CA SER A 228 -19.83 4.11 -22.11
C SER A 228 -19.91 3.21 -20.87
N THR A 229 -18.79 2.89 -20.21
CA THR A 229 -18.76 1.98 -19.04
C THR A 229 -18.87 2.70 -17.69
N GLY A 230 -18.67 4.01 -17.66
CA GLY A 230 -18.58 4.81 -16.41
C GLY A 230 -19.90 4.96 -15.62
N THR A 231 -21.06 4.55 -16.18
CA THR A 231 -22.36 4.77 -15.54
C THR A 231 -22.85 3.63 -14.65
N ASN A 232 -22.23 2.43 -14.69
CA ASN A 232 -22.72 1.24 -13.98
C ASN A 232 -21.73 0.61 -13.01
N LEU A 233 -20.68 1.33 -12.57
CA LEU A 233 -19.73 0.79 -11.62
C LEU A 233 -20.40 0.57 -10.25
N SER A 234 -20.29 -0.65 -9.71
CA SER A 234 -20.79 -0.90 -8.36
C SER A 234 -19.93 -0.14 -7.33
N TRP A 235 -20.51 0.17 -6.16
CA TRP A 235 -19.74 0.81 -5.10
C TRP A 235 -18.53 -0.04 -4.65
N SER A 236 -18.69 -1.36 -4.61
CA SER A 236 -17.60 -2.29 -4.28
C SER A 236 -16.45 -2.18 -5.27
N ASP A 237 -16.75 -2.25 -6.57
CA ASP A 237 -15.74 -2.19 -7.63
C ASP A 237 -15.03 -0.83 -7.64
N TRP A 238 -15.80 0.26 -7.42
CA TRP A 238 -15.23 1.59 -7.27
C TRP A 238 -14.28 1.68 -6.08
N VAL A 239 -14.66 1.11 -4.91
CA VAL A 239 -13.78 1.07 -3.72
C VAL A 239 -12.48 0.35 -4.03
N ASP A 240 -12.53 -0.76 -4.73
CA ASP A 240 -11.36 -1.55 -5.08
C ASP A 240 -10.44 -0.82 -6.07
N GLN A 241 -11.02 -0.17 -7.09
CA GLN A 241 -10.30 0.68 -8.04
C GLN A 241 -9.65 1.87 -7.34
N GLU A 242 -10.39 2.62 -6.55
CA GLU A 242 -9.89 3.80 -5.86
C GLU A 242 -8.83 3.44 -4.79
N SER A 243 -9.02 2.33 -4.05
CA SER A 243 -8.03 1.82 -3.11
C SER A 243 -6.72 1.43 -3.83
N THR A 244 -6.85 0.81 -5.00
CA THR A 244 -5.71 0.44 -5.84
C THR A 244 -4.98 1.68 -6.36
N ARG A 245 -5.71 2.66 -6.89
CA ARG A 245 -5.17 3.95 -7.35
C ARG A 245 -4.41 4.66 -6.23
N ARG A 246 -5.04 4.80 -5.06
CA ARG A 246 -4.43 5.42 -3.88
C ARG A 246 -3.18 4.67 -3.42
N THR A 247 -3.21 3.34 -3.39
CA THR A 247 -2.05 2.53 -3.03
C THR A 247 -0.87 2.82 -3.96
N LYS A 248 -1.10 2.85 -5.28
CA LYS A 248 -0.06 3.14 -6.28
C LYS A 248 0.50 4.57 -6.13
N LEU A 249 -0.37 5.58 -6.00
CA LEU A 249 0.05 6.97 -5.85
C LEU A 249 0.76 7.24 -4.52
N VAL A 250 0.27 6.68 -3.41
CA VAL A 250 0.92 6.78 -2.09
C VAL A 250 2.29 6.11 -2.12
N SER A 251 2.40 4.92 -2.74
CA SER A 251 3.69 4.24 -2.90
C SER A 251 4.67 5.08 -3.73
N PHE A 252 4.21 5.65 -4.84
CA PHE A 252 5.01 6.55 -5.67
C PHE A 252 5.51 7.76 -4.87
N ALA A 253 4.61 8.46 -4.18
CA ALA A 253 4.96 9.62 -3.35
C ALA A 253 5.96 9.24 -2.25
N PHE A 254 5.75 8.11 -1.57
CA PHE A 254 6.62 7.66 -0.49
C PHE A 254 8.04 7.29 -0.98
N ILE A 255 8.14 6.62 -2.13
CA ILE A 255 9.43 6.33 -2.79
C ILE A 255 10.18 7.62 -3.15
N HIS A 256 9.47 8.68 -3.59
CA HIS A 256 10.08 9.97 -3.89
C HIS A 256 10.54 10.71 -2.63
N VAL A 257 9.74 10.69 -1.55
CA VAL A 257 10.16 11.21 -0.24
C VAL A 257 11.44 10.50 0.22
N HIS A 258 11.53 9.19 0.05
CA HIS A 258 12.73 8.41 0.35
C HIS A 258 13.93 8.87 -0.48
N SER A 259 13.74 9.07 -1.80
CA SER A 259 14.79 9.54 -2.71
C SER A 259 15.33 10.91 -2.28
N ILE A 260 14.45 11.84 -1.89
CA ILE A 260 14.82 13.17 -1.41
C ILE A 260 15.53 13.09 -0.05
N ALA A 261 14.94 12.34 0.90
CA ALA A 261 15.44 12.26 2.28
C ALA A 261 16.85 11.65 2.37
N TYR A 262 17.15 10.71 1.49
CA TYR A 262 18.42 9.98 1.49
C TYR A 262 19.34 10.34 0.30
N ASN A 263 18.98 11.39 -0.44
CA ASN A 263 19.76 11.86 -1.62
C ASN A 263 20.05 10.74 -2.62
N MET A 264 19.02 9.96 -2.94
CA MET A 264 19.12 8.86 -3.89
C MET A 264 18.47 9.22 -5.22
N TYR A 265 18.93 8.59 -6.30
CA TYR A 265 18.30 8.76 -7.60
C TYR A 265 16.88 8.18 -7.60
N PRO A 266 15.87 8.89 -8.16
CA PRO A 266 14.50 8.39 -8.22
C PRO A 266 14.41 7.10 -9.03
N ALA A 267 13.96 6.03 -8.41
CA ALA A 267 13.83 4.72 -9.05
C ALA A 267 12.53 4.55 -9.86
N LEU A 268 11.52 5.40 -9.60
CA LEU A 268 10.32 5.59 -10.42
C LEU A 268 10.32 7.02 -10.95
N ARG A 269 9.92 7.20 -12.20
CA ARG A 269 9.84 8.52 -12.83
C ARG A 269 8.39 8.98 -12.89
N SER A 270 8.17 10.29 -12.86
CA SER A 270 6.83 10.86 -12.96
C SER A 270 6.12 10.47 -14.27
N ASN A 271 6.87 10.31 -15.37
CA ASN A 271 6.31 9.91 -16.66
C ASN A 271 5.88 8.42 -16.75
N GLU A 272 6.19 7.60 -15.73
CA GLU A 272 5.68 6.24 -15.62
C GLU A 272 4.24 6.19 -15.05
N ILE A 273 3.76 7.29 -14.46
CA ILE A 273 2.48 7.36 -13.76
C ILE A 273 1.39 7.88 -14.69
N HIS A 274 0.50 6.98 -15.11
CA HIS A 274 -0.68 7.29 -15.94
C HIS A 274 -1.96 6.96 -15.17
N LEU A 275 -2.06 7.47 -13.95
CA LEU A 275 -3.18 7.31 -13.04
C LEU A 275 -3.92 8.63 -12.88
N ARG A 276 -5.24 8.56 -12.66
CA ARG A 276 -6.01 9.72 -12.21
C ARG A 276 -5.61 10.07 -10.78
N LEU A 277 -5.74 11.33 -10.40
CA LEU A 277 -5.60 11.76 -9.00
C LEU A 277 -6.70 11.11 -8.14
N PRO A 278 -6.51 10.99 -6.80
CA PRO A 278 -7.51 10.45 -5.93
C PRO A 278 -8.84 11.20 -6.02
N CYS A 279 -9.93 10.49 -5.78
CA CYS A 279 -11.26 11.10 -5.67
C CYS A 279 -11.35 12.06 -4.47
N SER A 280 -12.44 12.81 -4.40
CA SER A 280 -12.68 13.75 -3.30
C SER A 280 -12.73 13.04 -1.95
N THR A 281 -12.31 13.75 -0.89
CA THR A 281 -12.38 13.25 0.49
C THR A 281 -13.78 12.83 0.89
N ARG A 282 -14.80 13.54 0.36
CA ARG A 282 -16.21 13.25 0.64
C ARG A 282 -16.66 11.93 0.05
N GLU A 283 -16.23 11.60 -1.18
CA GLU A 283 -16.50 10.29 -1.81
C GLU A 283 -15.76 9.18 -1.07
N TRP A 284 -14.47 9.40 -0.74
CA TRP A 284 -13.64 8.41 -0.06
C TRP A 284 -14.12 8.06 1.34
N ASN A 285 -14.65 9.03 2.08
CA ASN A 285 -15.11 8.82 3.45
C ASN A 285 -16.58 8.39 3.54
N ALA A 286 -17.27 8.20 2.41
CA ALA A 286 -18.64 7.72 2.39
C ALA A 286 -18.76 6.35 3.06
N GLN A 287 -19.67 6.24 4.03
CA GLN A 287 -19.89 5.02 4.82
C GLN A 287 -20.99 4.13 4.24
N THR A 288 -21.80 4.69 3.34
CA THR A 288 -22.93 4.01 2.72
C THR A 288 -22.98 4.31 1.21
N LEU A 289 -23.59 3.40 0.46
CA LEU A 289 -23.85 3.58 -0.97
C LEU A 289 -24.53 4.92 -1.27
N THR A 290 -25.54 5.29 -0.50
CA THR A 290 -26.28 6.55 -0.69
C THR A 290 -25.38 7.78 -0.50
N GLN A 291 -24.56 7.78 0.54
CA GLN A 291 -23.60 8.88 0.78
C GLN A 291 -22.59 8.99 -0.37
N TRP A 292 -22.09 7.87 -0.85
CA TRP A 292 -21.17 7.84 -1.99
C TRP A 292 -21.83 8.35 -3.27
N GLN A 293 -23.06 7.92 -3.58
CA GLN A 293 -23.80 8.39 -4.76
C GLN A 293 -24.05 9.90 -4.70
N THR A 294 -24.45 10.42 -3.54
CA THR A 294 -24.63 11.87 -3.35
C THR A 294 -23.32 12.63 -3.54
N ALA A 295 -22.22 12.15 -2.93
CA ALA A 295 -20.91 12.78 -3.06
C ALA A 295 -20.42 12.79 -4.51
N ARG A 296 -20.66 11.70 -5.26
CA ARG A 296 -20.30 11.57 -6.67
C ARG A 296 -21.13 12.49 -7.59
N GLN A 297 -22.42 12.66 -7.30
CA GLN A 297 -23.27 13.61 -8.03
C GLN A 297 -22.86 15.07 -7.80
N ASP A 298 -22.41 15.40 -6.58
CA ASP A 298 -21.90 16.73 -6.25
C ASP A 298 -20.51 17.00 -6.84
N ALA A 299 -19.74 15.97 -7.14
CA ALA A 299 -18.41 16.04 -7.75
C ALA A 299 -18.52 16.42 -9.24
N LYS A 300 -18.74 17.72 -9.52
CA LYS A 300 -18.94 18.26 -10.88
C LYS A 300 -17.72 18.20 -11.78
N LYS A 301 -16.54 17.81 -11.27
CA LYS A 301 -15.28 17.80 -12.03
C LYS A 301 -14.76 16.38 -12.19
N GLN A 302 -14.42 16.04 -13.43
CA GLN A 302 -13.69 14.82 -13.75
C GLN A 302 -12.33 14.84 -13.04
N GLN A 303 -11.91 13.68 -12.52
CA GLN A 303 -10.57 13.53 -11.92
C GLN A 303 -9.49 13.76 -13.00
N LEU A 304 -8.55 14.65 -12.71
CA LEU A 304 -7.40 14.90 -13.58
C LEU A 304 -6.43 13.71 -13.53
N TYR A 305 -5.78 13.44 -14.63
CA TYR A 305 -4.61 12.57 -14.63
C TYR A 305 -3.45 13.23 -13.90
N PHE A 306 -2.59 12.43 -13.28
CA PHE A 306 -1.40 12.90 -12.56
C PHE A 306 -0.50 13.76 -13.47
N GLN A 307 -0.31 13.38 -14.74
CA GLN A 307 0.51 14.11 -15.71
C GLN A 307 -0.06 15.50 -16.01
N ASP A 308 -1.38 15.59 -16.19
CA ASP A 308 -2.05 16.86 -16.47
C ASP A 308 -1.95 17.80 -15.26
N ALA A 309 -2.18 17.27 -14.05
CA ALA A 309 -2.04 18.06 -12.83
C ALA A 309 -0.61 18.53 -12.60
N LEU A 310 0.39 17.67 -12.86
CA LEU A 310 1.80 18.04 -12.77
C LEU A 310 2.16 19.14 -13.79
N SER A 311 1.69 19.02 -15.03
CA SER A 311 1.89 20.02 -16.08
C SER A 311 1.28 21.38 -15.71
N LEU A 312 0.05 21.36 -15.15
CA LEU A 312 -0.60 22.59 -14.68
C LEU A 312 0.16 23.26 -13.55
N LEU A 313 0.71 22.50 -12.60
CA LEU A 313 1.51 23.04 -11.50
C LEU A 313 2.80 23.67 -12.00
N LEU A 314 3.49 23.04 -12.95
CA LEU A 314 4.75 23.54 -13.51
C LEU A 314 4.53 24.80 -14.34
N THR A 315 3.48 24.86 -15.18
CA THR A 315 3.17 26.04 -16.01
C THR A 315 2.60 27.21 -15.22
N ALA A 316 1.86 26.96 -14.12
CA ALA A 316 1.36 28.02 -13.24
C ALA A 316 2.49 28.73 -12.47
N SER A 317 3.62 28.06 -12.25
CA SER A 317 4.80 28.64 -11.59
C SER A 317 5.53 29.67 -12.47
N ASP A 318 5.48 29.52 -13.80
CA ASP A 318 6.18 30.41 -14.73
C ASP A 318 5.42 31.73 -15.00
N GLY A 319 4.18 31.85 -14.54
CA GLY A 319 3.32 33.04 -14.74
C GLY A 319 3.46 34.14 -13.68
N ASN A 320 4.28 33.94 -12.62
CA ASN A 320 4.45 34.87 -11.49
C ASN A 320 5.94 35.27 -11.27
N ALA A 321 6.76 35.28 -12.31
CA ALA A 321 8.16 35.75 -12.25
C ALA A 321 8.29 37.18 -12.89
#